data_fb44046c20e35a5d147af7ae83a0792c
#
_entry.id   fb44046c20e35a5d147af7ae83a0792c
#
_cell.length_a   1.000
_cell.length_b   1.000
_cell.length_c   1.000
_cell.angle_alpha   90.00
_cell.angle_beta   90.00
_cell.angle_gamma   90.00
#
_symmetry.space_group_name_H-M   'P 1'
#
loop_
_entity.id
_entity.type
_entity.pdbx_description
1 polymer ?
#
loop_
_entity_poly.entity_id
_entity_poly.type
_entity_poly.pdbx_seq_one_letter_code
_entity_poly.pdbx_strand_id
1 'polypeptide(L)'
;MVGIAETYLPAFMLARGFGELSAALIAALPVLLGSLLQLGAPWLLAQLGAYRRFVVAVAALQALSVLVLCGLALAEGVQPWMVFVPATVYWAAGLAAGPAWNLWMEQLVPGPIRGGFFARRSRLCHAGVLIGLISGGLLLRWSGNITLLAFAVMFAAGSLGRFVSAAMLARQTEVLLGQTIAAGPAVPEQDLSARAGLQRLLQLIRRPGADGRLVLFFVAVQTAVYVSGPYFNPFMLKVLKLSWVDYMSLLSLGFIGKMLSLPWAGRFAGRAGADRLMWVGALGIVPVSMLWYFSQQFWYLACLQIFSGLVWGCYELAMLLQFFRQIPSQRRVALLTAYNVGNSAAMVLGTILGACVLYGIGRTTEGYLAVFVLSGCLRLLAVLAMPGRRTALRQTYSAVRSLQRKAEERSVLENAA
;
A
#
# COMPACT_ATOMS: atom_id res chain seq x y z
N MET A 1 -0.16 15.34 3.77
CA MET A 1 -0.78 15.35 2.44
C MET A 1 -1.84 14.25 2.32
N VAL A 2 -1.52 12.95 2.38
CA VAL A 2 -2.50 11.86 2.21
C VAL A 2 -3.74 12.06 3.10
N GLY A 3 -3.58 12.15 4.42
CA GLY A 3 -4.70 12.25 5.37
C GLY A 3 -5.53 13.53 5.27
N ILE A 4 -4.96 14.67 4.84
CA ILE A 4 -5.67 15.95 4.81
C ILE A 4 -6.16 16.35 3.41
N ALA A 5 -5.60 15.79 2.33
CA ALA A 5 -5.96 16.16 0.96
C ALA A 5 -6.53 14.98 0.17
N GLU A 6 -5.74 13.90 -0.04
CA GLU A 6 -6.11 12.76 -0.88
C GLU A 6 -7.40 12.09 -0.39
N THR A 7 -7.49 11.80 0.90
CA THR A 7 -8.64 11.10 1.50
C THR A 7 -9.96 11.86 1.34
N TYR A 8 -9.89 13.18 1.17
CA TYR A 8 -11.06 14.06 1.07
C TYR A 8 -11.44 14.42 -0.38
N LEU A 9 -10.73 13.92 -1.40
CA LEU A 9 -11.08 14.17 -2.80
C LEU A 9 -12.53 13.79 -3.16
N PRO A 10 -13.07 12.62 -2.73
CA PRO A 10 -14.47 12.30 -2.99
C PRO A 10 -15.44 13.28 -2.33
N ALA A 11 -15.15 13.72 -1.10
CA ALA A 11 -15.97 14.70 -0.39
C ALA A 11 -15.93 16.07 -1.07
N PHE A 12 -14.79 16.48 -1.60
CA PHE A 12 -14.64 17.69 -2.41
C PHE A 12 -15.49 17.64 -3.68
N MET A 13 -15.52 16.50 -4.39
CA MET A 13 -16.37 16.32 -5.58
C MET A 13 -17.86 16.51 -5.22
N LEU A 14 -18.30 15.96 -4.09
CA LEU A 14 -19.68 16.13 -3.60
C LEU A 14 -19.98 17.58 -3.21
N ALA A 15 -19.06 18.24 -2.51
CA ALA A 15 -19.19 19.63 -2.10
C ALA A 15 -19.26 20.59 -3.30
N ARG A 16 -18.67 20.20 -4.43
CA ARG A 16 -18.78 20.91 -5.72
C ARG A 16 -20.09 20.61 -6.47
N GLY A 17 -20.89 19.68 -6.00
CA GLY A 17 -22.15 19.29 -6.66
C GLY A 17 -21.99 18.35 -7.86
N PHE A 18 -20.82 17.69 -8.04
CA PHE A 18 -20.56 16.83 -9.19
C PHE A 18 -21.23 15.45 -9.14
N GLY A 19 -21.97 15.16 -8.09
CA GLY A 19 -22.71 13.92 -7.93
C GLY A 19 -21.91 12.72 -7.44
N GLU A 20 -22.63 11.67 -7.02
CA GLU A 20 -22.04 10.49 -6.38
C GLU A 20 -21.13 9.69 -7.31
N LEU A 21 -21.49 9.60 -8.60
CA LEU A 21 -20.67 8.85 -9.58
C LEU A 21 -19.30 9.48 -9.75
N SER A 22 -19.22 10.80 -9.87
CA SER A 22 -17.95 11.52 -9.98
C SER A 22 -17.13 11.39 -8.71
N ALA A 23 -17.77 11.42 -7.53
CA ALA A 23 -17.12 11.21 -6.24
C ALA A 23 -16.60 9.78 -6.07
N ALA A 24 -17.27 8.78 -6.60
CA ALA A 24 -16.79 7.40 -6.62
C ALA A 24 -15.63 7.22 -7.61
N LEU A 25 -15.75 7.77 -8.81
CA LEU A 25 -14.73 7.64 -9.86
C LEU A 25 -13.43 8.34 -9.52
N ILE A 26 -13.44 9.48 -8.80
CA ILE A 26 -12.21 10.21 -8.42
C ILE A 26 -11.31 9.37 -7.51
N ALA A 27 -11.86 8.42 -6.76
CA ALA A 27 -11.09 7.53 -5.91
C ALA A 27 -10.42 6.36 -6.68
N ALA A 28 -10.92 6.00 -7.86
CA ALA A 28 -10.45 4.82 -8.60
C ALA A 28 -9.78 5.15 -9.94
N LEU A 29 -10.41 5.99 -10.75
CA LEU A 29 -9.96 6.28 -12.11
C LEU A 29 -8.57 6.95 -12.16
N PRO A 30 -8.26 7.98 -11.34
CA PRO A 30 -6.92 8.57 -11.30
C PRO A 30 -5.84 7.59 -10.88
N VAL A 31 -6.14 6.65 -9.98
CA VAL A 31 -5.19 5.60 -9.55
C VAL A 31 -4.87 4.67 -10.72
N LEU A 32 -5.89 4.23 -11.45
CA LEU A 32 -5.72 3.37 -12.62
C LEU A 32 -4.93 4.07 -13.73
N LEU A 33 -5.34 5.29 -14.11
CA LEU A 33 -4.62 6.08 -15.12
C LEU A 33 -3.20 6.41 -14.69
N GLY A 34 -3.00 6.79 -13.42
CA GLY A 34 -1.68 7.05 -12.84
C GLY A 34 -0.79 5.82 -12.86
N SER A 35 -1.35 4.62 -12.62
CA SER A 35 -0.60 3.37 -12.68
C SER A 35 -0.15 3.01 -14.10
N LEU A 36 -0.88 3.42 -15.11
CA LEU A 36 -0.47 3.27 -16.51
C LEU A 36 0.61 4.30 -16.88
N LEU A 37 0.43 5.56 -16.50
CA LEU A 37 1.39 6.64 -16.79
C LEU A 37 2.75 6.38 -16.13
N GLN A 38 2.81 5.77 -14.94
CA GLN A 38 4.07 5.42 -14.29
C GLN A 38 4.91 4.39 -15.07
N LEU A 39 4.37 3.68 -16.06
CA LEU A 39 5.16 2.78 -16.92
C LEU A 39 6.30 3.50 -17.64
N GLY A 40 6.19 4.81 -17.85
CA GLY A 40 7.26 5.66 -18.35
C GLY A 40 8.32 6.07 -17.30
N ALA A 41 8.10 5.77 -16.01
CA ALA A 41 9.00 6.19 -14.94
C ALA A 41 10.45 5.64 -15.06
N PRO A 42 10.68 4.36 -15.47
CA PRO A 42 12.05 3.88 -15.67
C PRO A 42 12.82 4.64 -16.74
N TRP A 43 12.15 5.03 -17.82
CA TRP A 43 12.75 5.85 -18.87
C TRP A 43 13.10 7.25 -18.34
N LEU A 44 12.18 7.90 -17.65
CA LEU A 44 12.42 9.24 -17.07
C LEU A 44 13.52 9.21 -16.00
N LEU A 45 13.58 8.16 -15.19
CA LEU A 45 14.65 7.95 -14.21
C LEU A 45 16.02 7.84 -14.92
N ALA A 46 16.09 7.10 -16.03
CA ALA A 46 17.33 6.98 -16.80
C ALA A 46 17.79 8.33 -17.40
N GLN A 47 16.86 9.15 -17.90
CA GLN A 47 17.16 10.48 -18.42
C GLN A 47 17.73 11.42 -17.34
N LEU A 48 17.21 11.36 -16.12
CA LEU A 48 17.67 12.18 -15.00
C LEU A 48 18.98 11.67 -14.37
N GLY A 49 19.36 10.41 -14.62
CA GLY A 49 20.64 9.81 -14.22
C GLY A 49 20.84 9.63 -12.72
N ALA A 50 19.89 10.04 -11.86
CA ALA A 50 20.04 10.01 -10.42
C ALA A 50 18.69 9.81 -9.70
N TYR A 51 18.67 8.93 -8.69
CA TYR A 51 17.48 8.64 -7.90
C TYR A 51 16.93 9.87 -7.18
N ARG A 52 17.80 10.66 -6.54
CA ARG A 52 17.40 11.87 -5.81
C ARG A 52 16.69 12.86 -6.72
N ARG A 53 17.27 13.20 -7.88
CA ARG A 53 16.69 14.14 -8.84
C ARG A 53 15.31 13.70 -9.30
N PHE A 54 15.17 12.42 -9.64
CA PHE A 54 13.89 11.83 -10.05
C PHE A 54 12.85 11.91 -8.93
N VAL A 55 13.17 11.41 -7.73
CA VAL A 55 12.23 11.34 -6.60
C VAL A 55 11.81 12.75 -6.15
N VAL A 56 12.73 13.70 -6.12
CA VAL A 56 12.44 15.11 -5.80
C VAL A 56 11.53 15.74 -6.87
N ALA A 57 11.83 15.54 -8.16
CA ALA A 57 11.00 16.07 -9.25
C ALA A 57 9.56 15.56 -9.20
N VAL A 58 9.36 14.24 -9.06
CA VAL A 58 8.00 13.67 -8.98
C VAL A 58 7.30 14.05 -7.66
N ALA A 59 8.04 14.24 -6.56
CA ALA A 59 7.48 14.75 -5.31
C ALA A 59 7.01 16.19 -5.42
N ALA A 60 7.78 17.04 -6.12
CA ALA A 60 7.39 18.43 -6.41
C ALA A 60 6.19 18.48 -7.37
N LEU A 61 6.15 17.62 -8.38
CA LEU A 61 5.00 17.50 -9.29
C LEU A 61 3.73 17.06 -8.53
N GLN A 62 3.87 16.16 -7.57
CA GLN A 62 2.77 15.75 -6.68
C GLN A 62 2.26 16.92 -5.82
N ALA A 63 3.17 17.74 -5.27
CA ALA A 63 2.81 18.93 -4.51
C ALA A 63 2.09 19.97 -5.40
N LEU A 64 2.60 20.18 -6.60
CA LEU A 64 2.00 21.12 -7.57
C LEU A 64 0.60 20.67 -7.98
N SER A 65 0.37 19.37 -8.22
CA SER A 65 -0.96 18.87 -8.58
C SER A 65 -1.99 19.11 -7.46
N VAL A 66 -1.60 18.97 -6.19
CA VAL A 66 -2.47 19.29 -5.05
C VAL A 66 -2.66 20.82 -4.92
N LEU A 67 -1.66 21.64 -5.27
CA LEU A 67 -1.81 23.11 -5.32
C LEU A 67 -2.81 23.52 -6.40
N VAL A 68 -2.82 22.87 -7.56
CA VAL A 68 -3.85 23.08 -8.59
C VAL A 68 -5.24 22.78 -8.05
N LEU A 69 -5.42 21.68 -7.27
CA LEU A 69 -6.69 21.37 -6.60
C LEU A 69 -7.11 22.46 -5.61
N CYS A 70 -6.15 23.11 -4.92
CA CYS A 70 -6.43 24.27 -4.08
C CYS A 70 -7.00 25.43 -4.90
N GLY A 71 -6.40 25.76 -6.04
CA GLY A 71 -6.91 26.78 -6.96
C GLY A 71 -8.32 26.43 -7.48
N LEU A 72 -8.54 25.17 -7.87
CA LEU A 72 -9.84 24.68 -8.30
C LEU A 72 -10.90 24.73 -7.19
N ALA A 73 -10.52 24.63 -5.93
CA ALA A 73 -11.44 24.77 -4.81
C ALA A 73 -11.98 26.22 -4.68
N LEU A 74 -11.26 27.20 -5.14
CA LEU A 74 -11.62 28.63 -5.09
C LEU A 74 -12.21 29.16 -6.42
N ALA A 75 -11.96 28.48 -7.54
CA ALA A 75 -12.38 28.93 -8.86
C ALA A 75 -13.88 28.68 -9.07
N GLU A 76 -14.51 29.50 -9.91
CA GLU A 76 -15.88 29.30 -10.41
C GLU A 76 -15.88 28.52 -11.73
N GLY A 77 -17.01 27.96 -12.14
CA GLY A 77 -17.16 27.27 -13.42
C GLY A 77 -16.35 25.98 -13.57
N VAL A 78 -15.89 25.38 -12.48
CA VAL A 78 -15.07 24.16 -12.50
C VAL A 78 -15.89 22.99 -13.01
N GLN A 79 -15.33 22.26 -13.98
CA GLN A 79 -15.91 21.02 -14.51
C GLN A 79 -15.23 19.80 -13.85
N PRO A 80 -15.91 18.64 -13.74
CA PRO A 80 -15.36 17.43 -13.11
C PRO A 80 -13.99 17.02 -13.64
N TRP A 81 -13.79 17.03 -14.96
CA TRP A 81 -12.52 16.64 -15.59
C TRP A 81 -11.33 17.50 -15.16
N MET A 82 -11.56 18.80 -14.81
CA MET A 82 -10.51 19.67 -14.30
C MET A 82 -9.94 19.18 -12.96
N VAL A 83 -10.72 18.44 -12.17
CA VAL A 83 -10.27 17.80 -10.91
C VAL A 83 -9.60 16.46 -11.19
N PHE A 84 -10.12 15.70 -12.17
CA PHE A 84 -9.55 14.39 -12.52
C PHE A 84 -8.12 14.49 -13.07
N VAL A 85 -7.81 15.51 -13.85
CA VAL A 85 -6.46 15.71 -14.42
C VAL A 85 -5.39 15.86 -13.32
N PRO A 86 -5.43 16.84 -12.41
CA PRO A 86 -4.44 16.95 -11.35
C PRO A 86 -4.44 15.75 -10.40
N ALA A 87 -5.60 15.12 -10.14
CA ALA A 87 -5.65 13.90 -9.36
C ALA A 87 -4.91 12.73 -10.05
N THR A 88 -5.02 12.61 -11.38
CA THR A 88 -4.29 11.60 -12.16
C THR A 88 -2.77 11.87 -12.13
N VAL A 89 -2.35 13.13 -12.29
CA VAL A 89 -0.93 13.52 -12.18
C VAL A 89 -0.40 13.23 -10.78
N TYR A 90 -1.18 13.53 -9.76
CA TYR A 90 -0.85 13.22 -8.35
C TYR A 90 -0.55 11.73 -8.16
N TRP A 91 -1.44 10.84 -8.63
CA TRP A 91 -1.27 9.40 -8.51
C TRP A 91 -0.13 8.88 -9.38
N ALA A 92 0.02 9.35 -10.62
CA ALA A 92 1.11 8.98 -11.50
C ALA A 92 2.48 9.30 -10.88
N ALA A 93 2.64 10.52 -10.36
CA ALA A 93 3.86 10.97 -9.71
C ALA A 93 4.15 10.18 -8.41
N GLY A 94 3.12 9.91 -7.61
CA GLY A 94 3.24 9.13 -6.38
C GLY A 94 3.65 7.68 -6.62
N LEU A 95 2.99 7.02 -7.57
CA LEU A 95 3.28 5.63 -7.95
C LEU A 95 4.66 5.50 -8.61
N ALA A 96 5.07 6.46 -9.44
CA ALA A 96 6.39 6.49 -10.06
C ALA A 96 7.52 6.69 -9.03
N ALA A 97 7.28 7.50 -7.99
CA ALA A 97 8.26 7.74 -6.93
C ALA A 97 8.61 6.47 -6.14
N GLY A 98 7.63 5.59 -5.89
CA GLY A 98 7.75 4.44 -4.99
C GLY A 98 8.91 3.50 -5.35
N PRO A 99 8.96 2.93 -6.56
CA PRO A 99 10.02 2.03 -6.98
C PRO A 99 11.43 2.64 -6.92
N ALA A 100 11.57 3.88 -7.43
CA ALA A 100 12.84 4.59 -7.43
C ALA A 100 13.29 4.95 -6.01
N TRP A 101 12.38 5.40 -5.15
CA TRP A 101 12.64 5.69 -3.76
C TRP A 101 13.07 4.44 -2.98
N ASN A 102 12.41 3.31 -3.19
CA ASN A 102 12.77 2.05 -2.55
C ASN A 102 14.20 1.64 -2.87
N LEU A 103 14.59 1.72 -4.15
CA LEU A 103 15.94 1.38 -4.58
C LEU A 103 16.98 2.36 -4.03
N TRP A 104 16.66 3.66 -4.00
CA TRP A 104 17.52 4.69 -3.40
C TRP A 104 17.73 4.45 -1.90
N MET A 105 16.66 4.18 -1.15
CA MET A 105 16.74 3.92 0.29
C MET A 105 17.46 2.61 0.62
N GLU A 106 17.40 1.61 -0.25
CA GLU A 106 18.18 0.38 -0.06
C GLU A 106 19.68 0.64 -0.02
N GLN A 107 20.16 1.59 -0.83
CA GLN A 107 21.56 1.96 -0.90
C GLN A 107 21.99 2.82 0.30
N LEU A 108 21.08 3.65 0.82
CA LEU A 108 21.36 4.52 1.96
C LEU A 108 21.21 3.83 3.32
N VAL A 109 20.37 2.80 3.43
CA VAL A 109 20.06 2.16 4.71
C VAL A 109 20.72 0.77 4.79
N PRO A 110 21.69 0.58 5.70
CA PRO A 110 22.36 -0.71 5.88
C PRO A 110 21.39 -1.84 6.22
N GLY A 111 21.65 -3.04 5.67
CA GLY A 111 20.79 -4.22 5.82
C GLY A 111 20.36 -4.54 7.27
N PRO A 112 21.29 -4.58 8.24
CA PRO A 112 20.98 -4.96 9.63
C PRO A 112 19.95 -4.05 10.32
N ILE A 113 19.92 -2.75 10.01
CA ILE A 113 19.00 -1.77 10.63
C ILE A 113 17.76 -1.48 9.77
N ARG A 114 17.69 -2.01 8.55
CA ARG A 114 16.67 -1.70 7.55
C ARG A 114 15.25 -1.95 8.06
N GLY A 115 15.02 -3.10 8.71
CA GLY A 115 13.69 -3.44 9.26
C GLY A 115 13.21 -2.43 10.30
N GLY A 116 14.08 -2.05 11.25
CA GLY A 116 13.77 -1.05 12.28
C GLY A 116 13.55 0.35 11.70
N PHE A 117 14.38 0.75 10.73
CA PHE A 117 14.26 2.04 10.04
C PHE A 117 12.90 2.16 9.33
N PHE A 118 12.52 1.18 8.49
CA PHE A 118 11.26 1.22 7.77
C PHE A 118 10.04 1.11 8.69
N ALA A 119 10.14 0.32 9.77
CA ALA A 119 9.08 0.25 10.78
C ALA A 119 8.84 1.63 11.43
N ARG A 120 9.92 2.31 11.87
CA ARG A 120 9.84 3.66 12.46
C ARG A 120 9.28 4.67 11.47
N ARG A 121 9.77 4.66 10.23
CA ARG A 121 9.27 5.53 9.16
C ARG A 121 7.77 5.31 8.90
N SER A 122 7.34 4.07 8.71
CA SER A 122 5.93 3.73 8.46
C SER A 122 5.04 4.18 9.61
N ARG A 123 5.47 4.00 10.86
CA ARG A 123 4.74 4.49 12.03
C ARG A 123 4.53 6.01 11.98
N LEU A 124 5.58 6.79 11.67
CA LEU A 124 5.48 8.24 11.55
C LEU A 124 4.57 8.65 10.37
N CYS A 125 4.63 7.93 9.25
CA CYS A 125 3.74 8.15 8.12
C CYS A 125 2.26 7.92 8.49
N HIS A 126 1.94 6.82 9.16
CA HIS A 126 0.57 6.54 9.62
C HIS A 126 0.08 7.54 10.67
N ALA A 127 0.95 7.98 11.59
CA ALA A 127 0.62 9.06 12.52
C ALA A 127 0.28 10.36 11.78
N GLY A 128 1.08 10.73 10.78
CA GLY A 128 0.82 11.90 9.93
C GLY A 128 -0.49 11.78 9.14
N VAL A 129 -0.83 10.59 8.63
CA VAL A 129 -2.13 10.35 7.97
C VAL A 129 -3.28 10.52 8.96
N LEU A 130 -3.18 9.96 10.15
CA LEU A 130 -4.21 10.06 11.18
C LEU A 130 -4.43 11.51 11.64
N ILE A 131 -3.35 12.24 11.91
CA ILE A 131 -3.43 13.68 12.25
C ILE A 131 -4.10 14.46 11.11
N GLY A 132 -3.68 14.22 9.85
CA GLY A 132 -4.27 14.89 8.70
C GLY A 132 -5.75 14.56 8.51
N LEU A 133 -6.15 13.30 8.75
CA LEU A 133 -7.55 12.86 8.67
C LEU A 133 -8.41 13.56 9.73
N ILE A 134 -7.96 13.57 10.98
CA ILE A 134 -8.70 14.20 12.07
C ILE A 134 -8.79 15.72 11.88
N SER A 135 -7.67 16.38 11.55
CA SER A 135 -7.65 17.85 11.35
C SER A 135 -8.52 18.27 10.16
N GLY A 136 -8.51 17.52 9.06
CA GLY A 136 -9.38 17.78 7.91
C GLY A 136 -10.87 17.61 8.24
N GLY A 137 -11.22 16.55 8.97
CA GLY A 137 -12.61 16.32 9.43
C GLY A 137 -13.10 17.41 10.38
N LEU A 138 -12.27 17.86 11.33
CA LEU A 138 -12.61 18.96 12.23
C LEU A 138 -12.78 20.28 11.47
N LEU A 139 -11.89 20.57 10.51
CA LEU A 139 -11.98 21.77 9.69
C LEU A 139 -13.28 21.82 8.89
N LEU A 140 -13.66 20.69 8.27
CA LEU A 140 -14.93 20.58 7.54
C LEU A 140 -16.15 20.70 8.46
N ARG A 141 -16.09 20.14 9.69
CA ARG A 141 -17.16 20.27 10.67
C ARG A 141 -17.42 21.73 11.03
N TRP A 142 -16.38 22.53 11.16
CA TRP A 142 -16.47 23.94 11.57
C TRP A 142 -16.65 24.92 10.40
N SER A 143 -16.51 24.44 9.15
CA SER A 143 -16.54 25.31 7.96
C SER A 143 -17.93 25.89 7.63
N GLY A 144 -19.01 25.25 8.06
CA GLY A 144 -20.37 25.73 7.77
C GLY A 144 -20.58 26.04 6.28
N ASN A 145 -20.92 27.29 5.96
CA ASN A 145 -21.17 27.75 4.60
C ASN A 145 -19.89 27.98 3.75
N ILE A 146 -18.69 27.92 4.34
CA ILE A 146 -17.42 28.15 3.64
C ILE A 146 -16.68 26.83 3.34
N THR A 147 -17.43 25.76 3.07
CA THR A 147 -16.88 24.39 2.87
C THR A 147 -15.81 24.33 1.78
N LEU A 148 -15.99 25.05 0.65
CA LEU A 148 -15.00 25.08 -0.44
C LEU A 148 -13.68 25.77 -0.03
N LEU A 149 -13.76 26.81 0.79
CA LEU A 149 -12.57 27.46 1.37
C LEU A 149 -11.84 26.48 2.32
N ALA A 150 -12.59 25.70 3.11
CA ALA A 150 -11.98 24.66 3.95
C ALA A 150 -11.21 23.63 3.11
N PHE A 151 -11.76 23.16 1.99
CA PHE A 151 -11.04 22.30 1.05
C PHE A 151 -9.80 22.98 0.45
N ALA A 152 -9.88 24.26 0.08
CA ALA A 152 -8.72 25.01 -0.39
C ALA A 152 -7.60 25.03 0.65
N VAL A 153 -7.92 25.32 1.91
CA VAL A 153 -6.95 25.30 3.04
C VAL A 153 -6.35 23.92 3.22
N MET A 154 -7.18 22.84 3.14
CA MET A 154 -6.71 21.46 3.24
C MET A 154 -5.74 21.09 2.12
N PHE A 155 -6.06 21.45 0.89
CA PHE A 155 -5.19 21.20 -0.26
C PHE A 155 -3.93 22.04 -0.19
N ALA A 156 -3.99 23.32 0.21
CA ALA A 156 -2.81 24.17 0.44
C ALA A 156 -1.89 23.57 1.51
N ALA A 157 -2.41 23.17 2.67
CA ALA A 157 -1.64 22.53 3.72
C ALA A 157 -1.03 21.19 3.27
N GLY A 158 -1.79 20.39 2.51
CA GLY A 158 -1.31 19.14 1.91
C GLY A 158 -0.18 19.35 0.92
N SER A 159 -0.32 20.34 0.03
CA SER A 159 0.70 20.76 -0.94
C SER A 159 1.96 21.27 -0.25
N LEU A 160 1.84 22.18 0.71
CA LEU A 160 2.95 22.71 1.49
C LEU A 160 3.73 21.56 2.19
N GLY A 161 3.02 20.66 2.86
CA GLY A 161 3.64 19.50 3.50
C GLY A 161 4.41 18.61 2.51
N ARG A 162 3.93 18.50 1.25
CA ARG A 162 4.62 17.75 0.20
C ARG A 162 5.82 18.49 -0.36
N PHE A 163 5.76 19.82 -0.53
CA PHE A 163 6.91 20.63 -0.90
C PHE A 163 8.02 20.57 0.17
N VAL A 164 7.66 20.66 1.46
CA VAL A 164 8.62 20.48 2.57
C VAL A 164 9.25 19.09 2.48
N SER A 165 8.47 18.03 2.23
CA SER A 165 8.99 16.68 2.02
C SER A 165 9.96 16.61 0.85
N ALA A 166 9.65 17.22 -0.30
CA ALA A 166 10.52 17.28 -1.47
C ALA A 166 11.83 18.03 -1.16
N ALA A 167 11.77 19.15 -0.44
CA ALA A 167 12.93 19.89 0.01
C ALA A 167 13.84 19.08 0.95
N MET A 168 13.25 18.30 1.88
CA MET A 168 14.01 17.39 2.75
C MET A 168 14.66 16.25 1.96
N LEU A 169 13.95 15.68 0.98
CA LEU A 169 14.51 14.66 0.08
C LEU A 169 15.68 15.24 -0.76
N ALA A 170 15.60 16.50 -1.20
CA ALA A 170 16.68 17.16 -1.95
C ALA A 170 17.97 17.33 -1.13
N ARG A 171 17.90 17.33 0.20
CA ARG A 171 19.06 17.41 1.10
C ARG A 171 19.73 16.05 1.37
N GLN A 172 19.11 14.94 0.96
CA GLN A 172 19.68 13.60 1.16
C GLN A 172 20.82 13.35 0.16
N THR A 173 21.69 12.38 0.51
CA THR A 173 22.82 11.97 -0.33
C THR A 173 22.34 11.47 -1.68
N GLU A 174 22.93 11.97 -2.76
CA GLU A 174 22.66 11.51 -4.12
C GLU A 174 23.39 10.19 -4.38
N VAL A 175 22.70 9.28 -5.04
CA VAL A 175 23.29 8.04 -5.55
C VAL A 175 23.04 8.00 -7.05
N LEU A 176 24.12 8.00 -7.82
CA LEU A 176 24.08 7.95 -9.27
C LEU A 176 23.76 6.54 -9.76
N LEU A 177 22.99 6.43 -10.83
CA LEU A 177 22.62 5.14 -11.43
C LEU A 177 23.83 4.27 -11.80
N GLY A 178 24.92 4.88 -12.24
CA GLY A 178 26.17 4.16 -12.63
C GLY A 178 27.00 3.63 -11.47
N GLN A 179 26.88 4.18 -10.26
CA GLN A 179 27.67 3.73 -9.09
C GLN A 179 27.16 2.43 -8.48
N THR A 180 25.92 2.07 -8.76
CA THR A 180 25.32 0.79 -8.29
C THR A 180 25.80 -0.41 -9.12
N ILE A 181 26.41 -0.19 -10.27
CA ILE A 181 26.77 -1.23 -11.27
C ILE A 181 28.19 -1.78 -11.00
N ALA A 182 28.96 -1.17 -10.10
CA ALA A 182 30.36 -1.63 -9.81
C ALA A 182 30.47 -3.04 -9.20
N ALA A 183 29.34 -3.72 -8.91
CA ALA A 183 29.33 -5.08 -8.34
C ALA A 183 28.57 -6.13 -9.18
N GLY A 184 28.25 -5.86 -10.42
CA GLY A 184 27.54 -6.84 -11.29
C GLY A 184 27.81 -6.61 -12.78
N PRO A 185 27.63 -7.65 -13.63
CA PRO A 185 27.81 -7.49 -15.07
C PRO A 185 26.92 -6.39 -15.64
N ALA A 186 27.46 -5.60 -16.57
CA ALA A 186 26.76 -4.51 -17.24
C ALA A 186 25.35 -4.96 -17.67
N VAL A 187 24.34 -4.25 -17.18
CA VAL A 187 22.95 -4.50 -17.62
C VAL A 187 22.90 -4.12 -19.11
N PRO A 188 22.51 -5.03 -20.01
CA PRO A 188 22.28 -4.66 -21.40
C PRO A 188 21.36 -3.45 -21.45
N GLU A 189 21.58 -2.54 -22.38
CA GLU A 189 20.73 -1.37 -22.62
C GLU A 189 19.28 -1.83 -22.75
N GLN A 190 18.56 -1.83 -21.63
CA GLN A 190 17.18 -2.33 -21.60
C GLN A 190 16.31 -1.23 -22.19
N ASP A 191 15.54 -1.59 -23.21
CA ASP A 191 14.48 -0.71 -23.70
C ASP A 191 13.59 -0.28 -22.53
N LEU A 192 13.70 0.98 -22.12
CA LEU A 192 13.01 1.59 -20.98
C LEU A 192 11.67 2.21 -21.39
N SER A 193 11.23 1.95 -22.64
CA SER A 193 9.95 2.45 -23.14
C SER A 193 8.77 1.84 -22.35
N ALA A 194 7.66 2.57 -22.33
CA ALA A 194 6.40 2.09 -21.73
C ALA A 194 5.92 0.78 -22.40
N ARG A 195 6.22 0.62 -23.70
CA ARG A 195 5.90 -0.61 -24.46
C ARG A 195 6.70 -1.81 -23.94
N ALA A 196 7.99 -1.65 -23.69
CA ALA A 196 8.81 -2.68 -23.07
C ALA A 196 8.37 -3.00 -21.63
N GLY A 197 7.93 -1.98 -20.87
CA GLY A 197 7.31 -2.17 -19.56
C GLY A 197 6.07 -3.06 -19.60
N LEU A 198 5.17 -2.81 -20.56
CA LEU A 198 3.97 -3.63 -20.76
C LEU A 198 4.31 -5.05 -21.22
N GLN A 199 5.25 -5.21 -22.14
CA GLN A 199 5.70 -6.54 -22.60
C GLN A 199 6.31 -7.35 -21.45
N ARG A 200 7.10 -6.72 -20.58
CA ARG A 200 7.65 -7.36 -19.37
C ARG A 200 6.56 -7.79 -18.41
N LEU A 201 5.53 -6.95 -18.21
CA LEU A 201 4.36 -7.29 -17.39
C LEU A 201 3.67 -8.55 -17.95
N LEU A 202 3.44 -8.62 -19.27
CA LEU A 202 2.83 -9.77 -19.93
C LEU A 202 3.71 -11.03 -19.83
N GLN A 203 5.04 -10.90 -19.95
CA GLN A 203 5.98 -12.01 -19.76
C GLN A 203 5.97 -12.52 -18.32
N LEU A 204 5.84 -11.62 -17.35
CA LEU A 204 5.76 -11.92 -15.91
C LEU A 204 4.52 -12.77 -15.59
N ILE A 205 3.40 -12.49 -16.26
CA ILE A 205 2.14 -13.25 -16.12
C ILE A 205 2.26 -14.61 -16.81
N ARG A 206 2.85 -14.66 -18.01
CA ARG A 206 2.92 -15.90 -18.82
C ARG A 206 3.96 -16.91 -18.32
N ARG A 207 5.13 -16.43 -17.86
CA ARG A 207 6.24 -17.26 -17.37
C ARG A 207 6.90 -16.65 -16.14
N PRO A 208 6.26 -16.73 -14.98
CA PRO A 208 6.75 -16.10 -13.77
C PRO A 208 8.01 -16.82 -13.25
N GLY A 209 9.14 -16.11 -13.20
CA GLY A 209 10.31 -16.50 -12.43
C GLY A 209 10.00 -16.45 -10.91
N ALA A 210 11.00 -16.66 -10.06
CA ALA A 210 10.82 -16.59 -8.61
C ALA A 210 10.29 -15.20 -8.16
N ASP A 211 10.87 -14.13 -8.71
CA ASP A 211 10.50 -12.73 -8.45
C ASP A 211 9.06 -12.43 -8.91
N GLY A 212 8.71 -12.95 -10.10
CA GLY A 212 7.39 -12.79 -10.67
C GLY A 212 6.31 -13.50 -9.87
N ARG A 213 6.61 -14.68 -9.32
CA ARG A 213 5.67 -15.41 -8.45
C ARG A 213 5.37 -14.64 -7.17
N LEU A 214 6.37 -13.92 -6.62
CA LEU A 214 6.17 -13.05 -5.46
C LEU A 214 5.22 -11.89 -5.80
N VAL A 215 5.44 -11.23 -6.94
CA VAL A 215 4.57 -10.13 -7.40
C VAL A 215 3.15 -10.63 -7.64
N LEU A 216 2.98 -11.77 -8.32
CA LEU A 216 1.66 -12.37 -8.55
C LEU A 216 0.96 -12.77 -7.25
N PHE A 217 1.70 -13.27 -6.27
CA PHE A 217 1.17 -13.53 -4.93
C PHE A 217 0.60 -12.25 -4.29
N PHE A 218 1.35 -11.14 -4.31
CA PHE A 218 0.86 -9.87 -3.75
C PHE A 218 -0.35 -9.33 -4.51
N VAL A 219 -0.37 -9.44 -5.84
CA VAL A 219 -1.51 -9.05 -6.66
C VAL A 219 -2.74 -9.92 -6.34
N ALA A 220 -2.57 -11.24 -6.17
CA ALA A 220 -3.66 -12.14 -5.80
C ALA A 220 -4.23 -11.81 -4.40
N VAL A 221 -3.36 -11.57 -3.41
CA VAL A 221 -3.80 -11.12 -2.08
C VAL A 221 -4.57 -9.81 -2.18
N GLN A 222 -4.07 -8.87 -2.98
CA GLN A 222 -4.71 -7.56 -3.13
C GLN A 222 -6.08 -7.67 -3.83
N THR A 223 -6.22 -8.53 -4.85
CA THR A 223 -7.51 -8.83 -5.47
C THR A 223 -8.50 -9.35 -4.41
N ALA A 224 -8.08 -10.33 -3.62
CA ALA A 224 -8.90 -10.89 -2.55
C ALA A 224 -9.31 -9.85 -1.50
N VAL A 225 -8.41 -8.93 -1.15
CA VAL A 225 -8.66 -7.82 -0.21
C VAL A 225 -9.70 -6.86 -0.77
N TYR A 226 -9.60 -6.49 -2.04
CA TYR A 226 -10.53 -5.54 -2.66
C TYR A 226 -11.90 -6.12 -2.99
N VAL A 227 -12.10 -7.43 -2.88
CA VAL A 227 -13.44 -8.02 -2.89
C VAL A 227 -14.30 -7.46 -1.73
N SER A 228 -13.72 -7.26 -0.55
CA SER A 228 -14.44 -6.70 0.61
C SER A 228 -14.13 -5.23 0.90
N GLY A 229 -12.93 -4.76 0.56
CA GLY A 229 -12.41 -3.46 0.97
C GLY A 229 -13.35 -2.28 0.74
N PRO A 230 -13.88 -2.05 -0.49
CA PRO A 230 -14.77 -0.95 -0.79
C PRO A 230 -16.12 -1.03 -0.07
N TYR A 231 -16.53 -2.21 0.40
CA TYR A 231 -17.84 -2.47 0.95
C TYR A 231 -17.93 -2.29 2.46
N PHE A 232 -16.80 -2.16 3.17
CA PHE A 232 -16.82 -1.88 4.62
C PHE A 232 -17.45 -0.51 4.94
N ASN A 233 -17.13 0.53 4.19
CA ASN A 233 -17.67 1.87 4.44
C ASN A 233 -19.19 1.93 4.26
N PRO A 234 -19.78 1.49 3.13
CA PRO A 234 -21.23 1.45 3.00
C PRO A 234 -21.88 0.48 4.01
N PHE A 235 -21.25 -0.62 4.38
CA PHE A 235 -21.77 -1.51 5.43
C PHE A 235 -21.87 -0.77 6.77
N MET A 236 -20.80 -0.13 7.23
CA MET A 236 -20.80 0.64 8.48
C MET A 236 -21.80 1.79 8.49
N LEU A 237 -21.90 2.56 7.40
CA LEU A 237 -22.71 3.77 7.36
C LEU A 237 -24.17 3.52 6.99
N LYS A 238 -24.47 2.59 6.06
CA LYS A 238 -25.83 2.36 5.54
C LYS A 238 -26.54 1.20 6.22
N VAL A 239 -25.79 0.11 6.54
CA VAL A 239 -26.37 -1.11 7.14
C VAL A 239 -26.33 -1.01 8.66
N LEU A 240 -25.16 -0.78 9.24
CA LEU A 240 -25.02 -0.63 10.70
C LEU A 240 -25.51 0.74 11.21
N LYS A 241 -25.70 1.71 10.31
CA LYS A 241 -26.12 3.09 10.64
C LYS A 241 -25.29 3.72 11.75
N LEU A 242 -23.99 3.47 11.75
CA LEU A 242 -23.07 4.03 12.73
C LEU A 242 -23.07 5.55 12.65
N SER A 243 -22.96 6.20 13.81
CA SER A 243 -22.72 7.64 13.84
C SER A 243 -21.37 7.97 13.18
N TRP A 244 -21.23 9.21 12.70
CA TRP A 244 -19.94 9.66 12.14
C TRP A 244 -18.77 9.53 13.12
N VAL A 245 -19.04 9.72 14.42
CA VAL A 245 -18.04 9.58 15.49
C VAL A 245 -17.61 8.11 15.63
N ASP A 246 -18.56 7.18 15.67
CA ASP A 246 -18.26 5.75 15.77
C ASP A 246 -17.50 5.25 14.54
N TYR A 247 -17.94 5.65 13.34
CA TYR A 247 -17.26 5.32 12.09
C TYR A 247 -15.81 5.82 12.07
N MET A 248 -15.57 7.11 12.38
CA MET A 248 -14.22 7.69 12.44
C MET A 248 -13.37 7.06 13.54
N SER A 249 -13.97 6.71 14.68
CA SER A 249 -13.29 6.03 15.77
C SER A 249 -12.80 4.64 15.33
N LEU A 250 -13.63 3.86 14.63
CA LEU A 250 -13.23 2.54 14.11
C LEU A 250 -12.08 2.66 13.11
N LEU A 251 -12.14 3.60 12.16
CA LEU A 251 -11.02 3.83 11.22
C LEU A 251 -9.74 4.22 11.95
N SER A 252 -9.84 5.12 12.93
CA SER A 252 -8.70 5.58 13.73
C SER A 252 -8.05 4.43 14.51
N LEU A 253 -8.85 3.54 15.10
CA LEU A 253 -8.36 2.35 15.80
C LEU A 253 -7.56 1.42 14.89
N GLY A 254 -7.94 1.28 13.61
CA GLY A 254 -7.15 0.55 12.62
C GLY A 254 -5.76 1.16 12.41
N PHE A 255 -5.66 2.49 12.27
CA PHE A 255 -4.37 3.18 12.17
C PHE A 255 -3.54 3.07 13.44
N ILE A 256 -4.16 3.18 14.61
CA ILE A 256 -3.50 2.98 15.92
C ILE A 256 -2.93 1.57 16.00
N GLY A 257 -3.72 0.54 15.64
CA GLY A 257 -3.25 -0.84 15.57
C GLY A 257 -2.01 -1.01 14.68
N LYS A 258 -2.02 -0.42 13.47
CA LYS A 258 -0.84 -0.41 12.59
C LYS A 258 0.38 0.23 13.27
N MET A 259 0.21 1.39 13.90
CA MET A 259 1.30 2.08 14.58
C MET A 259 1.88 1.27 15.73
N LEU A 260 1.04 0.57 16.49
CA LEU A 260 1.46 -0.27 17.62
C LEU A 260 2.23 -1.52 17.16
N SER A 261 1.85 -2.12 16.02
CA SER A 261 2.51 -3.34 15.51
C SER A 261 3.91 -3.08 14.96
N LEU A 262 4.16 -1.92 14.34
CA LEU A 262 5.37 -1.66 13.56
C LEU A 262 6.69 -1.77 14.35
N PRO A 263 6.83 -1.28 15.62
CA PRO A 263 8.04 -1.45 16.40
C PRO A 263 8.36 -2.92 16.70
N TRP A 264 7.32 -3.72 16.98
CA TRP A 264 7.44 -5.15 17.19
C TRP A 264 7.79 -5.87 15.89
N ALA A 265 7.06 -5.59 14.81
CA ALA A 265 7.28 -6.17 13.49
C ALA A 265 8.70 -5.90 12.96
N GLY A 266 9.23 -4.68 13.17
CA GLY A 266 10.60 -4.34 12.81
C GLY A 266 11.65 -5.13 13.58
N ARG A 267 11.48 -5.30 14.91
CA ARG A 267 12.36 -6.12 15.76
C ARG A 267 12.24 -7.61 15.41
N PHE A 268 11.01 -8.09 15.18
CA PHE A 268 10.77 -9.47 14.79
C PHE A 268 11.41 -9.78 13.43
N ALA A 269 11.26 -8.88 12.43
CA ALA A 269 11.91 -9.05 11.13
C ALA A 269 13.43 -9.09 11.22
N GLY A 270 14.03 -8.31 12.11
CA GLY A 270 15.48 -8.32 12.36
C GLY A 270 16.00 -9.63 12.98
N ARG A 271 15.19 -10.26 13.86
CA ARG A 271 15.56 -11.50 14.57
C ARG A 271 15.15 -12.77 13.82
N ALA A 272 13.91 -12.82 13.35
CA ALA A 272 13.30 -14.02 12.77
C ALA A 272 13.28 -14.03 11.24
N GLY A 273 13.58 -12.89 10.61
CA GLY A 273 13.59 -12.71 9.16
C GLY A 273 12.25 -12.25 8.58
N ALA A 274 12.34 -11.61 7.41
CA ALA A 274 11.18 -11.07 6.69
C ALA A 274 10.17 -12.16 6.24
N ASP A 275 10.64 -13.38 5.97
CA ASP A 275 9.77 -14.50 5.55
C ASP A 275 8.79 -14.89 6.66
N ARG A 276 9.27 -15.00 7.91
CA ARG A 276 8.41 -15.33 9.05
C ARG A 276 7.43 -14.21 9.35
N LEU A 277 7.88 -12.95 9.27
CA LEU A 277 6.99 -11.80 9.43
C LEU A 277 5.89 -11.80 8.34
N MET A 278 6.24 -12.17 7.10
CA MET A 278 5.26 -12.30 6.01
C MET A 278 4.20 -13.36 6.32
N TRP A 279 4.61 -14.53 6.87
CA TRP A 279 3.66 -15.55 7.28
C TRP A 279 2.71 -15.06 8.38
N VAL A 280 3.24 -14.38 9.40
CA VAL A 280 2.42 -13.80 10.48
C VAL A 280 1.41 -12.79 9.92
N GLY A 281 1.88 -11.85 9.08
CA GLY A 281 0.99 -10.86 8.47
C GLY A 281 -0.02 -11.48 7.52
N ALA A 282 0.42 -12.35 6.59
CA ALA A 282 -0.44 -12.95 5.58
C ALA A 282 -1.52 -13.85 6.18
N LEU A 283 -1.19 -14.70 7.16
CA LEU A 283 -2.19 -15.50 7.87
C LEU A 283 -3.12 -14.62 8.73
N GLY A 284 -2.56 -13.57 9.36
CA GLY A 284 -3.33 -12.66 10.19
C GLY A 284 -4.40 -11.89 9.44
N ILE A 285 -4.16 -11.49 8.18
CA ILE A 285 -5.16 -10.74 7.37
C ILE A 285 -6.30 -11.62 6.85
N VAL A 286 -6.15 -12.95 6.84
CA VAL A 286 -7.19 -13.89 6.34
C VAL A 286 -8.49 -13.73 7.10
N PRO A 287 -8.53 -13.88 8.44
CA PRO A 287 -9.78 -13.85 9.20
C PRO A 287 -10.40 -12.45 9.31
N VAL A 288 -9.64 -11.38 9.07
CA VAL A 288 -10.08 -9.99 9.34
C VAL A 288 -11.44 -9.67 8.73
N SER A 289 -11.67 -10.05 7.47
CA SER A 289 -12.97 -9.79 6.83
C SER A 289 -14.06 -10.74 7.31
N MET A 290 -13.71 -12.02 7.61
CA MET A 290 -14.67 -13.01 8.07
C MET A 290 -15.18 -12.73 9.49
N LEU A 291 -14.34 -12.13 10.34
CA LEU A 291 -14.69 -11.80 11.72
C LEU A 291 -15.84 -10.79 11.83
N TRP A 292 -16.13 -10.02 10.78
CA TRP A 292 -17.30 -9.13 10.72
C TRP A 292 -18.64 -9.90 10.74
N TYR A 293 -18.61 -11.21 10.49
CA TYR A 293 -19.79 -12.08 10.53
C TYR A 293 -20.30 -12.31 11.97
N PHE A 294 -19.41 -12.37 12.96
CA PHE A 294 -19.76 -12.82 14.32
C PHE A 294 -20.47 -11.78 15.17
N SER A 295 -20.16 -10.49 15.01
CA SER A 295 -20.82 -9.44 15.77
C SER A 295 -20.73 -8.08 15.09
N GLN A 296 -21.78 -7.29 15.26
CA GLN A 296 -21.90 -5.93 14.75
C GLN A 296 -21.84 -4.89 15.89
N GLN A 297 -21.58 -5.34 17.13
CA GLN A 297 -21.45 -4.45 18.29
C GLN A 297 -20.20 -3.57 18.16
N PHE A 298 -20.34 -2.29 18.54
CA PHE A 298 -19.27 -1.30 18.40
C PHE A 298 -17.95 -1.75 19.07
N TRP A 299 -18.01 -2.25 20.30
CA TRP A 299 -16.80 -2.66 21.04
C TRP A 299 -16.09 -3.86 20.42
N TYR A 300 -16.88 -4.82 19.89
CA TYR A 300 -16.31 -5.93 19.12
C TYR A 300 -15.61 -5.42 17.86
N LEU A 301 -16.25 -4.53 17.09
CA LEU A 301 -15.67 -3.94 15.88
C LEU A 301 -14.44 -3.08 16.21
N ALA A 302 -14.43 -2.39 17.36
CA ALA A 302 -13.28 -1.63 17.84
C ALA A 302 -12.06 -2.55 18.08
N CYS A 303 -12.25 -3.66 18.80
CA CYS A 303 -11.21 -4.68 19.00
C CYS A 303 -10.75 -5.29 17.65
N LEU A 304 -11.69 -5.58 16.76
CA LEU A 304 -11.40 -6.11 15.43
C LEU A 304 -10.59 -5.13 14.58
N GLN A 305 -10.87 -3.84 14.65
CA GLN A 305 -10.11 -2.81 13.94
C GLN A 305 -8.67 -2.68 14.46
N ILE A 306 -8.47 -2.76 15.78
CA ILE A 306 -7.13 -2.79 16.37
C ILE A 306 -6.39 -4.04 15.87
N PHE A 307 -7.00 -5.23 15.95
CA PHE A 307 -6.43 -6.48 15.45
C PHE A 307 -6.11 -6.39 13.95
N SER A 308 -7.04 -5.90 13.15
CA SER A 308 -6.83 -5.63 11.73
C SER A 308 -5.61 -4.75 11.50
N GLY A 309 -5.50 -3.63 12.23
CA GLY A 309 -4.35 -2.74 12.15
C GLY A 309 -3.03 -3.45 12.48
N LEU A 310 -3.00 -4.25 13.55
CA LEU A 310 -1.80 -5.00 13.96
C LEU A 310 -1.31 -5.93 12.86
N VAL A 311 -2.18 -6.74 12.27
CA VAL A 311 -1.79 -7.70 11.23
C VAL A 311 -1.45 -7.04 9.89
N TRP A 312 -2.16 -5.96 9.53
CA TRP A 312 -1.85 -5.17 8.33
C TRP A 312 -0.48 -4.49 8.44
N GLY A 313 -0.13 -3.94 9.61
CA GLY A 313 1.20 -3.34 9.82
C GLY A 313 2.33 -4.38 9.66
N CYS A 314 2.13 -5.60 10.14
CA CYS A 314 3.06 -6.71 9.93
C CYS A 314 3.17 -7.10 8.45
N TYR A 315 2.03 -7.23 7.75
CA TYR A 315 1.98 -7.61 6.34
C TYR A 315 2.65 -6.57 5.43
N GLU A 316 2.30 -5.30 5.58
CA GLU A 316 2.84 -4.20 4.77
C GLU A 316 4.37 -4.04 4.96
N LEU A 317 4.85 -4.13 6.20
CA LEU A 317 6.29 -4.08 6.47
C LEU A 317 7.00 -5.31 5.88
N ALA A 318 6.43 -6.50 6.04
CA ALA A 318 7.00 -7.72 5.49
C ALA A 318 7.05 -7.68 3.96
N MET A 319 5.99 -7.20 3.31
CA MET A 319 5.94 -7.01 1.85
C MET A 319 7.07 -6.11 1.36
N LEU A 320 7.28 -4.96 2.02
CA LEU A 320 8.38 -4.04 1.70
C LEU A 320 9.75 -4.72 1.84
N LEU A 321 9.97 -5.46 2.93
CA LEU A 321 11.24 -6.16 3.18
C LEU A 321 11.46 -7.31 2.19
N GLN A 322 10.41 -7.99 1.75
CA GLN A 322 10.48 -9.03 0.72
C GLN A 322 10.90 -8.47 -0.65
N PHE A 323 10.42 -7.29 -1.01
CA PHE A 323 10.88 -6.61 -2.23
C PHE A 323 12.39 -6.33 -2.20
N PHE A 324 12.94 -5.94 -1.05
CA PHE A 324 14.39 -5.74 -0.91
C PHE A 324 15.18 -7.05 -0.96
N ARG A 325 14.64 -8.13 -0.39
CA ARG A 325 15.36 -9.40 -0.23
C ARG A 325 15.31 -10.29 -1.47
N GLN A 326 14.16 -10.40 -2.11
CA GLN A 326 13.94 -11.38 -3.17
C GLN A 326 14.12 -10.80 -4.57
N ILE A 327 13.99 -9.48 -4.74
CA ILE A 327 14.10 -8.85 -6.04
C ILE A 327 15.48 -8.21 -6.21
N PRO A 328 16.29 -8.68 -7.20
CA PRO A 328 17.57 -8.05 -7.52
C PRO A 328 17.41 -6.55 -7.82
N SER A 329 18.37 -5.75 -7.38
CA SER A 329 18.33 -4.29 -7.52
C SER A 329 18.11 -3.83 -8.96
N GLN A 330 18.73 -4.53 -9.94
CA GLN A 330 18.64 -4.24 -11.38
C GLN A 330 17.20 -4.37 -11.93
N ARG A 331 16.38 -5.26 -11.37
CA ARG A 331 15.00 -5.50 -11.82
C ARG A 331 13.94 -4.84 -10.94
N ARG A 332 14.36 -4.26 -9.80
CA ARG A 332 13.42 -3.82 -8.75
C ARG A 332 12.49 -2.71 -9.21
N VAL A 333 13.00 -1.70 -9.92
CA VAL A 333 12.15 -0.62 -10.45
C VAL A 333 11.08 -1.18 -11.38
N ALA A 334 11.49 -2.03 -12.35
CA ALA A 334 10.55 -2.61 -13.31
C ALA A 334 9.51 -3.53 -12.65
N LEU A 335 9.92 -4.36 -11.67
CA LEU A 335 9.02 -5.27 -10.96
C LEU A 335 8.07 -4.54 -10.00
N LEU A 336 8.52 -3.49 -9.32
CA LEU A 336 7.65 -2.66 -8.48
C LEU A 336 6.67 -1.84 -9.33
N THR A 337 7.10 -1.34 -10.49
CA THR A 337 6.20 -0.70 -11.45
C THR A 337 5.15 -1.69 -11.96
N ALA A 338 5.56 -2.91 -12.33
CA ALA A 338 4.64 -3.98 -12.71
C ALA A 338 3.68 -4.37 -11.57
N TYR A 339 4.17 -4.42 -10.33
CA TYR A 339 3.34 -4.63 -9.14
C TYR A 339 2.29 -3.53 -8.99
N ASN A 340 2.65 -2.26 -9.15
CA ASN A 340 1.71 -1.15 -9.02
C ASN A 340 0.58 -1.24 -10.06
N VAL A 341 0.89 -1.58 -11.31
CA VAL A 341 -0.12 -1.81 -12.36
C VAL A 341 -1.00 -3.01 -12.00
N GLY A 342 -0.38 -4.14 -11.63
CA GLY A 342 -1.09 -5.34 -11.19
C GLY A 342 -1.97 -5.08 -9.98
N ASN A 343 -1.48 -4.30 -9.01
CA ASN A 343 -2.24 -3.88 -7.82
C ASN A 343 -3.45 -3.02 -8.18
N SER A 344 -3.30 -2.06 -9.09
CA SER A 344 -4.43 -1.23 -9.55
C SER A 344 -5.47 -2.04 -10.32
N ALA A 345 -5.03 -2.97 -11.15
CA ALA A 345 -5.95 -3.92 -11.81
C ALA A 345 -6.65 -4.84 -10.79
N ALA A 346 -5.93 -5.32 -9.77
CA ALA A 346 -6.47 -6.11 -8.67
C ALA A 346 -7.55 -5.36 -7.88
N MET A 347 -7.35 -4.06 -7.65
CA MET A 347 -8.36 -3.20 -6.99
C MET A 347 -9.67 -3.18 -7.78
N VAL A 348 -9.60 -2.99 -9.10
CA VAL A 348 -10.78 -2.96 -9.98
C VAL A 348 -11.44 -4.33 -10.04
N LEU A 349 -10.68 -5.39 -10.31
CA LEU A 349 -11.20 -6.76 -10.42
C LEU A 349 -11.83 -7.23 -9.11
N GLY A 350 -11.16 -7.01 -7.97
CA GLY A 350 -11.69 -7.36 -6.66
C GLY A 350 -12.99 -6.63 -6.37
N THR A 351 -13.05 -5.32 -6.63
CA THR A 351 -14.25 -4.52 -6.44
C THR A 351 -15.42 -5.01 -7.30
N ILE A 352 -15.18 -5.34 -8.58
CA ILE A 352 -16.22 -5.88 -9.46
C ILE A 352 -16.72 -7.24 -8.96
N LEU A 353 -15.82 -8.15 -8.55
CA LEU A 353 -16.20 -9.44 -7.98
C LEU A 353 -17.07 -9.27 -6.73
N GLY A 354 -16.69 -8.36 -5.83
CA GLY A 354 -17.50 -8.03 -4.65
C GLY A 354 -18.88 -7.46 -5.03
N ALA A 355 -18.93 -6.58 -6.05
CA ALA A 355 -20.19 -6.05 -6.57
C ALA A 355 -21.10 -7.15 -7.11
N CYS A 356 -20.56 -8.05 -7.94
CA CYS A 356 -21.35 -9.16 -8.51
C CYS A 356 -22.01 -10.02 -7.42
N VAL A 357 -21.27 -10.34 -6.35
CA VAL A 357 -21.82 -11.10 -5.22
C VAL A 357 -22.88 -10.30 -4.47
N LEU A 358 -22.59 -9.03 -4.17
CA LEU A 358 -23.52 -8.16 -3.44
C LEU A 358 -24.81 -7.90 -4.21
N TYR A 359 -24.74 -7.74 -5.54
CA TYR A 359 -25.92 -7.58 -6.37
C TYR A 359 -26.68 -8.89 -6.58
N GLY A 360 -25.98 -10.04 -6.65
CA GLY A 360 -26.60 -11.36 -6.80
C GLY A 360 -27.38 -11.81 -5.57
N ILE A 361 -26.90 -11.51 -4.36
CA ILE A 361 -27.55 -11.87 -3.08
C ILE A 361 -28.52 -10.75 -2.63
N GLY A 362 -28.23 -9.49 -2.98
CA GLY A 362 -28.95 -8.31 -2.52
C GLY A 362 -28.13 -7.44 -1.59
N ARG A 363 -28.47 -6.13 -1.53
CA ARG A 363 -27.77 -5.14 -0.68
C ARG A 363 -28.23 -5.19 0.78
N THR A 364 -28.37 -6.39 1.30
CA THR A 364 -28.75 -6.69 2.68
C THR A 364 -27.53 -6.99 3.56
N THR A 365 -27.72 -7.08 4.86
CA THR A 365 -26.66 -7.49 5.78
C THR A 365 -26.01 -8.81 5.34
N GLU A 366 -26.81 -9.80 4.93
CA GLU A 366 -26.33 -11.10 4.45
C GLU A 366 -25.46 -10.98 3.20
N GLY A 367 -25.85 -10.13 2.22
CA GLY A 367 -25.06 -9.88 1.03
C GLY A 367 -23.68 -9.31 1.35
N TYR A 368 -23.59 -8.34 2.25
CA TYR A 368 -22.29 -7.78 2.69
C TYR A 368 -21.47 -8.82 3.43
N LEU A 369 -22.06 -9.60 4.33
CA LEU A 369 -21.36 -10.65 5.06
C LEU A 369 -20.84 -11.76 4.14
N ALA A 370 -21.61 -12.13 3.11
CA ALA A 370 -21.16 -13.07 2.08
C ALA A 370 -19.93 -12.56 1.32
N VAL A 371 -19.89 -11.25 0.96
CA VAL A 371 -18.72 -10.60 0.34
C VAL A 371 -17.50 -10.66 1.29
N PHE A 372 -17.70 -10.45 2.60
CA PHE A 372 -16.62 -10.49 3.58
C PHE A 372 -16.06 -11.89 3.78
N VAL A 373 -16.93 -12.90 3.84
CA VAL A 373 -16.52 -14.32 3.92
C VAL A 373 -15.78 -14.75 2.66
N LEU A 374 -16.32 -14.44 1.48
CA LEU A 374 -15.66 -14.73 0.19
C LEU A 374 -14.26 -14.12 0.14
N SER A 375 -14.13 -12.85 0.54
CA SER A 375 -12.81 -12.18 0.59
C SER A 375 -11.82 -12.95 1.48
N GLY A 376 -12.26 -13.40 2.67
CA GLY A 376 -11.42 -14.20 3.57
C GLY A 376 -11.00 -15.54 2.98
N CYS A 377 -11.92 -16.26 2.32
CA CYS A 377 -11.61 -17.50 1.59
C CYS A 377 -10.58 -17.27 0.48
N LEU A 378 -10.77 -16.22 -0.33
CA LEU A 378 -9.82 -15.88 -1.40
C LEU A 378 -8.45 -15.48 -0.85
N ARG A 379 -8.38 -14.74 0.27
CA ARG A 379 -7.11 -14.45 0.96
C ARG A 379 -6.42 -15.73 1.42
N LEU A 380 -7.17 -16.68 1.99
CA LEU A 380 -6.62 -17.95 2.40
C LEU A 380 -6.04 -18.73 1.21
N LEU A 381 -6.77 -18.80 0.10
CA LEU A 381 -6.28 -19.44 -1.14
C LEU A 381 -5.01 -18.78 -1.66
N ALA A 382 -4.95 -17.43 -1.67
CA ALA A 382 -3.76 -16.70 -2.06
C ALA A 382 -2.58 -17.00 -1.13
N VAL A 383 -2.79 -17.05 0.19
CA VAL A 383 -1.73 -17.37 1.17
C VAL A 383 -1.24 -18.81 1.01
N LEU A 384 -2.13 -19.77 0.73
CA LEU A 384 -1.74 -21.15 0.44
C LEU A 384 -0.87 -21.30 -0.82
N ALA A 385 -1.03 -20.39 -1.79
CA ALA A 385 -0.22 -20.30 -3.00
C ALA A 385 1.08 -19.50 -2.83
N MET A 386 1.42 -19.03 -1.61
CA MET A 386 2.59 -18.20 -1.35
C MET A 386 3.90 -18.88 -1.80
N PRO A 387 4.74 -18.21 -2.61
CA PRO A 387 6.02 -18.75 -3.04
C PRO A 387 6.97 -18.93 -1.85
N GLY A 388 7.77 -20.00 -1.86
CA GLY A 388 8.72 -20.28 -0.77
C GLY A 388 8.20 -21.19 0.34
N ARG A 389 6.92 -21.58 0.34
CA ARG A 389 6.35 -22.50 1.33
C ARG A 389 7.16 -23.80 1.48
N ARG A 390 7.59 -24.39 0.36
CA ARG A 390 8.40 -25.63 0.36
C ARG A 390 9.80 -25.41 0.91
N THR A 391 10.41 -24.24 0.66
CA THR A 391 11.76 -23.90 1.14
C THR A 391 11.75 -23.58 2.63
N ALA A 392 10.77 -22.83 3.12
CA ALA A 392 10.59 -22.54 4.53
C ALA A 392 10.32 -23.82 5.35
N LEU A 393 9.46 -24.70 4.87
CA LEU A 393 9.17 -25.98 5.52
C LEU A 393 10.42 -26.90 5.51
N ARG A 394 11.17 -26.97 4.41
CA ARG A 394 12.43 -27.74 4.34
C ARG A 394 13.49 -27.18 5.29
N GLN A 395 13.65 -25.85 5.38
CA GLN A 395 14.59 -25.22 6.30
C GLN A 395 14.20 -25.43 7.76
N THR A 396 12.94 -25.40 8.10
CA THR A 396 12.44 -25.71 9.44
C THR A 396 12.67 -27.18 9.76
N TYR A 397 12.37 -28.08 8.83
CA TYR A 397 12.57 -29.51 9.00
C TYR A 397 14.08 -29.86 9.14
N SER A 398 14.94 -29.25 8.32
CA SER A 398 16.40 -29.45 8.44
C SER A 398 16.96 -28.89 9.75
N ALA A 399 16.46 -27.75 10.24
CA ALA A 399 16.86 -27.18 11.51
C ALA A 399 16.43 -28.05 12.71
N VAL A 400 15.20 -28.56 12.68
CA VAL A 400 14.71 -29.52 13.71
C VAL A 400 15.55 -30.78 13.70
N ARG A 401 15.83 -31.35 12.51
CA ARG A 401 16.65 -32.57 12.38
C ARG A 401 18.10 -32.36 12.84
N SER A 402 18.68 -31.16 12.61
CA SER A 402 20.02 -30.83 13.11
C SER A 402 20.06 -30.69 14.64
N LEU A 403 18.98 -30.17 15.24
CA LEU A 403 18.84 -30.10 16.71
C LEU A 403 18.67 -31.47 17.34
N GLN A 404 17.87 -32.35 16.72
CA GLN A 404 17.70 -33.74 17.14
C GLN A 404 19.02 -34.49 17.08
N ARG A 405 19.79 -34.36 16.00
CA ARG A 405 21.10 -34.99 15.85
C ARG A 405 22.12 -34.52 16.91
N LYS A 406 22.12 -33.21 17.20
CA LYS A 406 22.96 -32.68 18.30
C LYS A 406 22.53 -33.14 19.68
N ALA A 407 21.23 -33.37 19.90
CA ALA A 407 20.71 -33.94 21.15
C ALA A 407 21.11 -35.42 21.29
N GLU A 408 21.03 -36.20 20.21
CA GLU A 408 21.49 -37.60 20.17
C GLU A 408 23.02 -37.70 20.39
N GLU A 409 23.80 -36.85 19.73
CA GLU A 409 25.28 -36.80 19.94
C GLU A 409 25.64 -36.46 21.39
N ARG A 410 24.90 -35.55 22.05
CA ARG A 410 25.12 -35.24 23.48
C ARG A 410 24.75 -36.42 24.39
N SER A 411 23.63 -37.09 24.14
CA SER A 411 23.22 -38.24 24.95
C SER A 411 24.16 -39.42 24.82
N VAL A 412 24.78 -39.60 23.64
CA VAL A 412 25.83 -40.63 23.45
C VAL A 412 27.12 -40.28 24.20
N LEU A 413 27.51 -39.00 24.23
CA LEU A 413 28.66 -38.55 24.99
C LEU A 413 28.44 -38.60 26.51
N GLU A 414 27.25 -38.30 26.99
CA GLU A 414 26.90 -38.42 28.42
C GLU A 414 26.80 -39.89 28.90
N ASN A 415 26.45 -40.81 28.01
CA ASN A 415 26.40 -42.24 28.33
C ASN A 415 27.79 -42.96 28.19
N ALA A 416 28.78 -42.26 27.60
CA ALA A 416 30.13 -42.81 27.41
C ALA A 416 31.15 -42.25 28.43
N ALA A 417 30.74 -41.30 29.28
CA ALA A 417 31.49 -40.72 30.38
C ALA A 417 31.05 -41.34 31.75
#